data_0d7c83d6364b926b3179b8d8aa5bfa03
#
_entry.id   0d7c83d6364b926b3179b8d8aa5bfa03
#
_cell.length_a   1.000
_cell.length_b   1.000
_cell.length_c   1.000
_cell.angle_alpha   90.00
_cell.angle_beta   90.00
_cell.angle_gamma   90.00
#
_symmetry.space_group_name_H-M   'P 1'
#
loop_
_entity.id
_entity.type
_entity.pdbx_description
1 polymer ?
#
loop_
_entity_poly.entity_id
_entity_poly.type
_entity_poly.pdbx_seq_one_letter_code
_entity_poly.pdbx_strand_id
1 'polypeptide(L)'
;AGVLKDLKELKREHFEGEADRTAQIEEKQVELLKNHIDGLIDNLSKDGSQQTLFGDSKDDQVDDDIEKRIEDLKETRDAVDKAGASGFFMWDIDFSDVMVEGGFDIVIGNPPYVRQEDIIDQGIHPERLEDMDDSKVSDLKKQYKNDLVDYAEKTFDIKPYKRSDIYVYFYFKGIDLLRENGTLS
;
A
#
# COMPACT_ATOMS: atom_id res chain seq x y z
N ALA A 1 3.86 -6.95 -16.24
CA ALA A 1 4.79 -6.14 -17.07
C ALA A 1 4.11 -5.58 -18.35
N GLY A 2 3.19 -6.33 -19.00
CA GLY A 2 2.48 -5.88 -20.21
C GLY A 2 1.55 -4.70 -19.95
N VAL A 3 0.63 -4.85 -19.01
CA VAL A 3 -0.44 -3.88 -18.73
C VAL A 3 0.09 -2.50 -18.32
N LEU A 4 1.19 -2.44 -17.54
CA LEU A 4 1.86 -1.18 -17.19
C LEU A 4 2.46 -0.46 -18.40
N LYS A 5 3.02 -1.21 -19.36
CA LYS A 5 3.52 -0.63 -20.60
C LYS A 5 2.41 -0.07 -21.48
N ASP A 6 1.29 -0.80 -21.56
CA ASP A 6 0.11 -0.35 -22.30
C ASP A 6 -0.46 0.93 -21.68
N LEU A 7 -0.52 1.00 -20.34
CA LEU A 7 -0.96 2.20 -19.62
C LEU A 7 -0.03 3.40 -19.88
N LYS A 8 1.29 3.18 -19.88
CA LYS A 8 2.28 4.21 -20.21
C LYS A 8 2.05 4.77 -21.63
N GLU A 9 1.82 3.89 -22.61
CA GLU A 9 1.61 4.30 -23.99
C GLU A 9 0.31 5.11 -24.14
N LEU A 10 -0.78 4.66 -23.52
CA LEU A 10 -2.06 5.39 -23.51
C LEU A 10 -1.94 6.78 -22.87
N LYS A 11 -1.21 6.90 -21.75
CA LYS A 11 -0.94 8.20 -21.10
C LYS A 11 -0.14 9.11 -22.02
N ARG A 12 0.92 8.60 -22.66
CA ARG A 12 1.71 9.38 -23.61
C ARG A 12 0.87 9.92 -24.74
N GLU A 13 0.08 9.08 -25.42
CA GLU A 13 -0.81 9.49 -26.53
C GLU A 13 -1.81 10.57 -26.06
N HIS A 14 -2.35 10.43 -24.86
CA HIS A 14 -3.28 11.40 -24.29
C HIS A 14 -2.62 12.76 -24.02
N PHE A 15 -1.44 12.78 -23.37
CA PHE A 15 -0.71 14.02 -23.02
C PHE A 15 -0.06 14.69 -24.23
N GLU A 16 0.32 13.95 -25.25
CA GLU A 16 0.82 14.50 -26.54
C GLU A 16 -0.34 15.07 -27.41
N GLY A 17 -1.58 14.86 -26.98
CA GLY A 17 -2.77 15.40 -27.66
C GLY A 17 -3.15 14.65 -28.93
N GLU A 18 -2.64 13.43 -29.13
CA GLU A 18 -2.93 12.60 -30.29
C GLU A 18 -4.37 12.06 -30.25
N ALA A 19 -4.89 11.74 -29.04
CA ALA A 19 -6.26 11.29 -28.84
C ALA A 19 -6.72 11.46 -27.39
N ASP A 20 -8.03 11.60 -27.16
CA ASP A 20 -8.61 11.48 -25.82
C ASP A 20 -8.63 10.00 -25.41
N ARG A 21 -7.80 9.64 -24.45
CA ARG A 21 -7.61 8.28 -23.92
C ARG A 21 -8.10 8.13 -22.48
N THR A 22 -8.78 9.14 -21.93
CA THR A 22 -9.18 9.19 -20.50
C THR A 22 -9.89 7.91 -20.06
N ALA A 23 -10.90 7.45 -20.80
CA ALA A 23 -11.65 6.23 -20.44
C ALA A 23 -10.78 4.96 -20.51
N GLN A 24 -9.87 4.86 -21.47
CA GLN A 24 -8.97 3.70 -21.62
C GLN A 24 -7.89 3.69 -20.53
N ILE A 25 -7.40 4.85 -20.13
CA ILE A 25 -6.47 5.01 -19.01
C ILE A 25 -7.14 4.54 -17.72
N GLU A 26 -8.36 5.02 -17.44
CA GLU A 26 -9.11 4.64 -16.25
C GLU A 26 -9.41 3.13 -16.21
N GLU A 27 -9.85 2.55 -17.33
CA GLU A 27 -10.06 1.10 -17.44
C GLU A 27 -8.80 0.29 -17.10
N LYS A 28 -7.64 0.72 -17.61
CA LYS A 28 -6.36 0.07 -17.31
C LYS A 28 -5.91 0.26 -15.87
N GLN A 29 -6.15 1.41 -15.28
CA GLN A 29 -5.88 1.65 -13.85
C GLN A 29 -6.74 0.76 -12.97
N VAL A 30 -8.04 0.63 -13.26
CA VAL A 30 -8.96 -0.29 -12.58
C VAL A 30 -8.49 -1.74 -12.70
N GLU A 31 -8.13 -2.19 -13.91
CA GLU A 31 -7.60 -3.53 -14.15
C GLU A 31 -6.37 -3.82 -13.30
N LEU A 32 -5.41 -2.91 -13.27
CA LEU A 32 -4.16 -3.05 -12.48
C LEU A 32 -4.44 -3.09 -10.99
N LEU A 33 -5.32 -2.21 -10.49
CA LEU A 33 -5.68 -2.16 -9.08
C LEU A 33 -6.37 -3.46 -8.64
N LYS A 34 -7.30 -3.97 -9.44
CA LYS A 34 -7.98 -5.26 -9.17
C LYS A 34 -6.99 -6.42 -9.14
N ASN A 35 -6.09 -6.49 -10.12
CA ASN A 35 -5.05 -7.52 -10.16
C ASN A 35 -4.12 -7.46 -8.94
N HIS A 36 -3.82 -6.26 -8.44
CA HIS A 36 -3.05 -6.09 -7.21
C HIS A 36 -3.80 -6.62 -5.98
N ILE A 37 -5.06 -6.25 -5.82
CA ILE A 37 -5.92 -6.70 -4.72
C ILE A 37 -6.07 -8.23 -4.76
N ASP A 38 -6.35 -8.81 -5.93
CA ASP A 38 -6.47 -10.26 -6.10
C ASP A 38 -5.17 -10.99 -5.72
N GLY A 39 -4.01 -10.41 -6.08
CA GLY A 39 -2.70 -10.92 -5.66
C GLY A 39 -2.48 -10.88 -4.14
N LEU A 40 -2.96 -9.85 -3.45
CA LEU A 40 -2.90 -9.77 -1.98
C LEU A 40 -3.80 -10.83 -1.33
N ILE A 41 -5.02 -11.03 -1.84
CA ILE A 41 -5.93 -12.06 -1.37
C ILE A 41 -5.33 -13.46 -1.53
N ASP A 42 -4.75 -13.74 -2.69
CA ASP A 42 -4.09 -15.03 -2.96
C ASP A 42 -2.90 -15.29 -2.02
N ASN A 43 -2.11 -14.28 -1.72
CA ASN A 43 -0.98 -14.40 -0.80
C ASN A 43 -1.45 -14.69 0.64
N LEU A 44 -2.43 -13.93 1.14
CA LEU A 44 -3.00 -14.16 2.48
C LEU A 44 -3.64 -15.53 2.60
N SER A 45 -4.34 -15.99 1.56
CA SER A 45 -4.96 -17.32 1.54
C SER A 45 -3.93 -18.45 1.57
N LYS A 46 -2.75 -18.27 0.97
CA LYS A 46 -1.64 -19.24 1.00
C LYS A 46 -0.95 -19.26 2.36
N ASP A 47 -0.74 -18.11 2.96
CA ASP A 47 -0.12 -17.98 4.29
C ASP A 47 -0.99 -18.66 5.36
N GLY A 48 -2.32 -18.43 5.35
CA GLY A 48 -3.26 -19.14 6.21
C GLY A 48 -3.22 -20.65 6.02
N SER A 49 -3.11 -21.13 4.78
CA SER A 49 -3.04 -22.57 4.47
C SER A 49 -1.72 -23.23 4.90
N GLN A 50 -0.61 -22.52 4.95
CA GLN A 50 0.69 -23.07 5.39
C GLN A 50 0.78 -23.18 6.91
N GLN A 51 0.18 -22.27 7.66
CA GLN A 51 0.17 -22.34 9.13
C GLN A 51 -0.65 -23.53 9.63
N THR A 52 -1.74 -23.88 8.96
CA THR A 52 -2.54 -25.08 9.32
C THR A 52 -1.84 -26.41 9.06
N LEU A 53 -0.80 -26.45 8.22
CA LEU A 53 -0.06 -27.69 7.88
C LEU A 53 1.09 -28.02 8.85
N PHE A 54 1.59 -27.06 9.62
CA PHE A 54 2.81 -27.21 10.44
C PHE A 54 2.64 -26.88 11.94
N GLY A 55 1.45 -26.54 12.41
CA GLY A 55 1.23 -26.11 13.79
C GLY A 55 0.17 -26.90 14.53
N ASP A 56 0.56 -27.53 15.64
CA ASP A 56 -0.29 -28.29 16.58
C ASP A 56 -0.98 -27.38 17.62
N SER A 57 -1.07 -26.07 17.36
CA SER A 57 -1.86 -25.13 18.14
C SER A 57 -2.51 -24.12 17.20
N LYS A 58 -3.80 -24.36 16.93
CA LYS A 58 -4.68 -23.36 16.33
C LYS A 58 -4.69 -22.13 17.24
N ASP A 59 -4.05 -21.08 16.80
CA ASP A 59 -4.35 -19.74 17.29
C ASP A 59 -5.57 -19.29 16.48
N ASP A 60 -6.78 -19.61 16.96
CA ASP A 60 -8.05 -19.31 16.29
C ASP A 60 -8.17 -17.79 16.01
N GLN A 61 -7.41 -16.96 16.74
CA GLN A 61 -7.35 -15.51 16.56
C GLN A 61 -6.58 -15.08 15.30
N VAL A 62 -5.57 -15.84 14.89
CA VAL A 62 -4.77 -15.49 13.67
C VAL A 62 -5.56 -15.85 12.40
N ASP A 63 -6.31 -16.95 12.42
CA ASP A 63 -7.16 -17.34 11.30
C ASP A 63 -8.31 -16.34 11.12
N ASP A 64 -8.95 -15.87 12.22
CA ASP A 64 -10.01 -14.84 12.19
C ASP A 64 -9.48 -13.50 11.65
N ASP A 65 -8.24 -13.10 11.98
CA ASP A 65 -7.63 -11.87 11.50
C ASP A 65 -7.31 -11.94 9.99
N ILE A 66 -6.86 -13.11 9.50
CA ILE A 66 -6.61 -13.32 8.06
C ILE A 66 -7.92 -13.31 7.27
N GLU A 67 -8.94 -14.01 7.75
CA GLU A 67 -10.27 -14.03 7.10
C GLU A 67 -10.88 -12.62 7.01
N LYS A 68 -10.77 -11.85 8.08
CA LYS A 68 -11.24 -10.47 8.10
C LYS A 68 -10.48 -9.59 7.10
N ARG A 69 -9.15 -9.71 7.02
CA ARG A 69 -8.34 -8.98 6.02
C ARG A 69 -8.71 -9.34 4.59
N ILE A 70 -8.98 -10.59 4.33
CA ILE A 70 -9.45 -11.05 3.00
C ILE A 70 -10.83 -10.43 2.68
N GLU A 71 -11.74 -10.35 3.64
CA GLU A 71 -13.05 -9.74 3.45
C GLU A 71 -12.93 -8.24 3.18
N ASP A 72 -12.13 -7.50 3.96
CA ASP A 72 -11.85 -6.08 3.76
C ASP A 72 -11.26 -5.81 2.35
N LEU A 73 -10.38 -6.70 1.86
CA LEU A 73 -9.83 -6.61 0.50
C LEU A 73 -10.88 -6.87 -0.58
N LYS A 74 -11.81 -7.80 -0.37
CA LYS A 74 -12.92 -8.04 -1.29
C LYS A 74 -13.87 -6.85 -1.35
N GLU A 75 -14.20 -6.26 -0.19
CA GLU A 75 -15.01 -5.03 -0.15
C GLU A 75 -14.31 -3.87 -0.88
N THR A 76 -12.99 -3.73 -0.73
CA THR A 76 -12.18 -2.76 -1.45
C THR A 76 -12.23 -3.01 -2.95
N ARG A 77 -12.11 -4.25 -3.38
CA ARG A 77 -12.23 -4.65 -4.79
C ARG A 77 -13.58 -4.28 -5.39
N ASP A 78 -14.66 -4.55 -4.64
CA ASP A 78 -16.02 -4.18 -5.05
C ASP A 78 -16.23 -2.65 -5.09
N ALA A 79 -15.56 -1.90 -4.22
CA ALA A 79 -15.55 -0.44 -4.24
C ALA A 79 -14.84 0.09 -5.49
N VAL A 80 -13.73 -0.52 -5.91
CA VAL A 80 -13.04 -0.19 -7.17
C VAL A 80 -13.94 -0.42 -8.38
N ASP A 81 -14.71 -1.50 -8.40
CA ASP A 81 -15.67 -1.78 -9.49
C ASP A 81 -16.79 -0.73 -9.57
N LYS A 82 -17.20 -0.14 -8.45
CA LYS A 82 -18.27 0.85 -8.39
C LYS A 82 -17.80 2.29 -8.62
N ALA A 83 -16.63 2.63 -8.09
CA ALA A 83 -16.13 4.01 -8.04
C ALA A 83 -15.04 4.30 -9.09
N GLY A 84 -14.54 3.28 -9.80
CA GLY A 84 -13.36 3.41 -10.65
C GLY A 84 -12.07 3.54 -9.85
N ALA A 85 -10.96 3.87 -10.52
CA ALA A 85 -9.65 4.03 -9.89
C ALA A 85 -9.46 5.37 -9.19
N SER A 86 -10.32 6.35 -9.42
CA SER A 86 -10.16 7.75 -8.97
C SER A 86 -10.14 7.94 -7.44
N GLY A 87 -10.64 6.95 -6.68
CA GLY A 87 -10.59 6.95 -5.21
C GLY A 87 -9.33 6.35 -4.60
N PHE A 88 -8.43 5.81 -5.42
CA PHE A 88 -7.24 5.08 -4.99
C PHE A 88 -5.99 5.69 -5.60
N PHE A 89 -4.92 5.76 -4.82
CA PHE A 89 -3.62 6.22 -5.28
C PHE A 89 -2.58 5.11 -5.14
N MET A 90 -1.93 4.78 -6.25
CA MET A 90 -0.83 3.80 -6.28
C MET A 90 0.30 4.30 -7.18
N TRP A 91 1.50 4.42 -6.62
CA TRP A 91 2.67 4.92 -7.34
C TRP A 91 2.92 4.22 -8.67
N ASP A 92 2.83 2.89 -8.70
CA ASP A 92 3.07 2.08 -9.89
C ASP A 92 2.03 2.26 -10.99
N ILE A 93 0.81 2.69 -10.61
CA ILE A 93 -0.32 2.90 -11.53
C ILE A 93 -0.36 4.37 -11.95
N ASP A 94 -0.35 5.29 -10.97
CA ASP A 94 -0.51 6.72 -11.22
C ASP A 94 0.72 7.32 -11.91
N PHE A 95 1.91 6.82 -11.60
CA PHE A 95 3.18 7.17 -12.23
C PHE A 95 3.80 6.01 -13.03
N SER A 96 2.94 5.25 -13.72
CA SER A 96 3.38 4.06 -14.47
C SER A 96 4.43 4.35 -15.54
N ASP A 97 4.45 5.53 -16.13
CA ASP A 97 5.45 6.00 -17.08
C ASP A 97 6.83 6.14 -16.44
N VAL A 98 6.89 6.67 -15.23
CA VAL A 98 8.14 6.82 -14.44
C VAL A 98 8.58 5.47 -13.86
N MET A 99 7.63 4.73 -13.25
CA MET A 99 7.94 3.47 -12.57
C MET A 99 8.41 2.36 -13.53
N VAL A 100 7.91 2.33 -14.77
CA VAL A 100 8.40 1.41 -15.82
C VAL A 100 9.84 1.73 -16.24
N GLU A 101 10.29 2.96 -16.08
CA GLU A 101 11.69 3.39 -16.35
C GLU A 101 12.61 3.19 -15.14
N GLY A 102 12.10 2.62 -14.06
CA GLY A 102 12.86 2.28 -12.86
C GLY A 102 12.69 3.23 -11.69
N GLY A 103 11.85 4.28 -11.81
CA GLY A 103 11.52 5.23 -10.76
C GLY A 103 11.94 6.66 -11.06
N PHE A 104 11.84 7.52 -10.04
CA PHE A 104 12.12 8.95 -10.14
C PHE A 104 13.62 9.26 -10.10
N ASP A 105 14.05 10.31 -10.81
CA ASP A 105 15.41 10.85 -10.72
C ASP A 105 15.67 11.50 -9.38
N ILE A 106 14.67 12.22 -8.87
CA ILE A 106 14.75 13.01 -7.64
C ILE A 106 13.45 12.85 -6.88
N VAL A 107 13.56 12.51 -5.60
CA VAL A 107 12.45 12.53 -4.64
C VAL A 107 12.77 13.58 -3.58
N ILE A 108 11.87 14.55 -3.42
CA ILE A 108 11.98 15.61 -2.41
C ILE A 108 10.78 15.49 -1.48
N GLY A 109 11.04 15.44 -0.18
CA GLY A 109 9.98 15.32 0.80
C GLY A 109 10.24 16.12 2.07
N ASN A 110 9.17 16.58 2.70
CA ASN A 110 9.18 17.08 4.06
C ASN A 110 8.26 16.19 4.90
N PRO A 111 8.77 15.06 5.43
CA PRO A 111 7.95 14.12 6.18
C PRO A 111 7.38 14.76 7.44
N PRO A 112 6.20 14.32 7.89
CA PRO A 112 5.61 14.84 9.12
C PRO A 112 6.47 14.46 10.33
N TYR A 113 6.61 15.41 11.27
CA TYR A 113 7.35 15.22 12.51
C TYR A 113 6.46 14.56 13.58
N VAL A 114 6.03 13.33 13.31
CA VAL A 114 5.22 12.53 14.24
C VAL A 114 6.14 11.61 15.03
N ARG A 115 6.10 11.79 16.35
CA ARG A 115 6.88 10.93 17.27
C ARG A 115 6.33 9.52 17.28
N GLN A 116 7.17 8.56 17.58
CA GLN A 116 6.81 7.15 17.59
C GLN A 116 5.60 6.83 18.53
N GLU A 117 5.37 7.61 19.59
CA GLU A 117 4.23 7.45 20.52
C GLU A 117 2.90 7.86 19.88
N ASP A 118 2.96 8.74 18.89
CA ASP A 118 1.79 9.35 18.26
C ASP A 118 1.46 8.74 16.90
N ILE A 119 2.25 7.77 16.46
CA ILE A 119 2.02 7.07 15.20
C ILE A 119 0.75 6.23 15.32
N ILE A 120 -0.23 6.55 14.49
CA ILE A 120 -1.49 5.82 14.34
C ILE A 120 -1.94 5.87 12.88
N ASP A 121 -2.74 4.91 12.46
CA ASP A 121 -3.32 4.88 11.13
C ASP A 121 -4.18 6.14 10.88
N GLN A 122 -3.79 6.93 9.88
CA GLN A 122 -4.49 8.16 9.49
C GLN A 122 -5.82 7.89 8.78
N GLY A 123 -6.09 6.66 8.36
CA GLY A 123 -7.38 6.23 7.85
C GLY A 123 -8.48 6.14 8.92
N ILE A 124 -8.09 6.18 10.20
CA ILE A 124 -9.05 6.18 11.30
C ILE A 124 -9.53 7.61 11.54
N HIS A 125 -10.85 7.83 11.37
CA HIS A 125 -11.45 9.15 11.58
C HIS A 125 -11.25 9.62 13.03
N PRO A 126 -10.83 10.89 13.28
CA PRO A 126 -10.56 11.39 14.65
C PRO A 126 -11.72 11.20 15.64
N GLU A 127 -12.97 11.42 15.21
CA GLU A 127 -14.15 11.20 16.05
C GLU A 127 -14.27 9.77 16.58
N ARG A 128 -13.84 8.77 15.79
CA ARG A 128 -13.83 7.36 16.24
C ARG A 128 -12.79 7.11 17.32
N LEU A 129 -11.70 7.87 17.33
CA LEU A 129 -10.64 7.76 18.34
C LEU A 129 -11.10 8.40 19.66
N GLU A 130 -11.87 9.49 19.60
CA GLU A 130 -12.42 10.16 20.79
C GLU A 130 -13.44 9.28 21.53
N ASP A 131 -14.16 8.43 20.82
CA ASP A 131 -15.14 7.49 21.38
C ASP A 131 -14.52 6.17 21.90
N MET A 132 -13.22 5.97 21.70
CA MET A 132 -12.52 4.75 22.14
C MET A 132 -11.88 4.95 23.51
N ASP A 133 -11.82 3.86 24.28
CA ASP A 133 -11.02 3.87 25.51
C ASP A 133 -9.50 3.86 25.19
N ASP A 134 -8.72 4.41 26.13
CA ASP A 134 -7.27 4.57 25.96
C ASP A 134 -6.53 3.25 25.67
N SER A 135 -7.05 2.12 26.15
CA SER A 135 -6.43 0.82 25.90
C SER A 135 -6.58 0.40 24.46
N LYS A 136 -7.75 0.59 23.84
CA LYS A 136 -7.98 0.31 22.43
C LYS A 136 -7.16 1.21 21.51
N VAL A 137 -7.09 2.51 21.82
CA VAL A 137 -6.23 3.45 21.09
C VAL A 137 -4.76 3.02 21.16
N SER A 138 -4.30 2.57 22.33
CA SER A 138 -2.94 2.04 22.52
C SER A 138 -2.67 0.80 21.68
N ASP A 139 -3.63 -0.14 21.61
CA ASP A 139 -3.50 -1.36 20.83
C ASP A 139 -3.48 -1.05 19.31
N LEU A 140 -4.34 -0.15 18.83
CA LEU A 140 -4.32 0.32 17.44
C LEU A 140 -2.99 0.96 17.05
N LYS A 141 -2.43 1.83 17.91
CA LYS A 141 -1.10 2.42 17.71
C LYS A 141 -0.01 1.35 17.63
N LYS A 142 -0.08 0.36 18.51
CA LYS A 142 0.89 -0.75 18.53
C LYS A 142 0.79 -1.62 17.29
N GLN A 143 -0.42 -1.94 16.87
CA GLN A 143 -0.67 -2.73 15.66
C GLN A 143 -0.12 -2.00 14.43
N TYR A 144 -0.51 -0.75 14.21
CA TYR A 144 -0.05 0.03 13.07
C TYR A 144 1.48 0.19 13.01
N LYS A 145 2.14 0.36 14.17
CA LYS A 145 3.62 0.37 14.23
C LYS A 145 4.24 -0.97 13.85
N ASN A 146 3.64 -2.08 14.24
CA ASN A 146 4.12 -3.40 13.83
C ASN A 146 3.95 -3.56 12.30
N ASP A 147 2.81 -3.17 11.75
CA ASP A 147 2.54 -3.21 10.30
C ASP A 147 3.55 -2.38 9.50
N LEU A 148 3.94 -1.20 10.00
CA LEU A 148 4.98 -0.38 9.39
C LEU A 148 6.37 -1.05 9.44
N VAL A 149 6.73 -1.69 10.57
CA VAL A 149 7.99 -2.43 10.68
C VAL A 149 8.01 -3.62 9.73
N ASP A 150 6.92 -4.38 9.69
CA ASP A 150 6.77 -5.55 8.82
C ASP A 150 6.80 -5.15 7.34
N TYR A 151 6.15 -4.04 6.98
CA TYR A 151 6.24 -3.46 5.64
C TYR A 151 7.68 -3.15 5.25
N ALA A 152 8.42 -2.45 6.13
CA ALA A 152 9.81 -2.09 5.86
C ALA A 152 10.72 -3.32 5.75
N GLU A 153 10.53 -4.33 6.62
CA GLU A 153 11.29 -5.57 6.59
C GLU A 153 11.02 -6.37 5.30
N LYS A 154 9.75 -6.48 4.89
CA LYS A 154 9.36 -7.21 3.68
C LYS A 154 9.78 -6.50 2.38
N THR A 155 9.68 -5.17 2.36
CA THR A 155 9.91 -4.38 1.13
C THR A 155 11.39 -4.06 0.93
N PHE A 156 12.13 -3.77 2.01
CA PHE A 156 13.50 -3.23 1.94
C PHE A 156 14.56 -4.18 2.53
N ASP A 157 14.15 -5.32 3.09
CA ASP A 157 15.03 -6.21 3.87
C ASP A 157 15.75 -5.47 5.03
N ILE A 158 15.08 -4.45 5.57
CA ILE A 158 15.57 -3.62 6.68
C ILE A 158 14.54 -3.63 7.80
N LYS A 159 14.98 -4.03 9.00
CA LYS A 159 14.15 -3.98 10.20
C LYS A 159 14.38 -2.68 10.96
N PRO A 160 13.47 -1.69 10.86
CA PRO A 160 13.59 -0.45 11.61
C PRO A 160 13.55 -0.72 13.11
N TYR A 161 14.19 0.16 13.87
CA TYR A 161 14.06 0.11 15.32
C TYR A 161 12.61 0.44 15.73
N LYS A 162 12.03 -0.34 16.67
CA LYS A 162 10.62 -0.20 17.10
C LYS A 162 10.23 1.19 17.63
N ARG A 163 11.21 2.06 17.93
CA ARG A 163 11.01 3.46 18.35
C ARG A 163 11.39 4.46 17.27
N SER A 164 11.41 4.02 16.01
CA SER A 164 11.63 4.94 14.90
C SER A 164 10.42 5.85 14.71
N ASP A 165 10.68 7.13 14.53
CA ASP A 165 9.66 8.11 14.18
C ASP A 165 9.16 7.90 12.75
N ILE A 166 7.99 8.44 12.43
CA ILE A 166 7.31 8.20 11.14
C ILE A 166 8.19 8.59 9.93
N TYR A 167 9.04 9.62 10.06
CA TYR A 167 9.88 10.10 8.96
C TYR A 167 10.83 9.03 8.42
N VAL A 168 11.24 8.04 9.23
CA VAL A 168 12.11 6.93 8.80
C VAL A 168 11.44 6.10 7.72
N TYR A 169 10.13 5.86 7.85
CA TYR A 169 9.35 5.12 6.85
C TYR A 169 9.14 5.92 5.56
N PHE A 170 9.05 7.25 5.67
CA PHE A 170 9.05 8.13 4.50
C PHE A 170 10.37 8.09 3.74
N TYR A 171 11.51 8.02 4.45
CA TYR A 171 12.80 7.82 3.78
C TYR A 171 12.88 6.49 3.05
N PHE A 172 12.42 5.40 3.67
CA PHE A 172 12.37 4.11 2.98
C PHE A 172 11.48 4.18 1.72
N LYS A 173 10.29 4.76 1.84
CA LYS A 173 9.42 4.92 0.67
C LYS A 173 10.03 5.84 -0.38
N GLY A 174 10.69 6.91 0.03
CA GLY A 174 11.42 7.80 -0.88
C GLY A 174 12.52 7.08 -1.65
N ILE A 175 13.28 6.20 -0.99
CA ILE A 175 14.32 5.37 -1.63
C ILE A 175 13.69 4.36 -2.62
N ASP A 176 12.57 3.73 -2.23
CA ASP A 176 11.83 2.78 -3.06
C ASP A 176 11.32 3.40 -4.37
N LEU A 177 10.98 4.67 -4.34
CA LEU A 177 10.51 5.42 -5.50
C LEU A 177 11.63 5.89 -6.44
N LEU A 178 12.89 5.86 -6.00
CA LEU A 178 14.02 6.31 -6.81
C LEU A 178 14.46 5.24 -7.80
N ARG A 179 14.83 5.69 -9.00
CA ARG A 179 15.62 4.87 -9.90
C ARG A 179 17.07 4.72 -9.40
N GLU A 180 17.81 3.81 -9.99
CA GLU A 180 19.24 3.66 -9.72
C GLU A 180 19.98 4.99 -9.97
N ASN A 181 20.82 5.41 -9.00
CA ASN A 181 21.52 6.69 -8.94
C ASN A 181 20.61 7.93 -8.81
N GLY A 182 19.35 7.79 -8.41
CA GLY A 182 18.47 8.89 -8.07
C GLY A 182 18.88 9.58 -6.74
N THR A 183 18.31 10.74 -6.47
CA THR A 183 18.63 11.56 -5.29
C THR A 183 17.39 11.76 -4.42
N LEU A 184 17.54 11.51 -3.11
CA LEU A 184 16.54 11.83 -2.08
C LEU A 184 16.99 13.06 -1.27
N SER A 185 16.07 14.01 -1.04
CA SER A 185 16.33 15.22 -0.24
C SER A 185 15.17 15.53 0.71
#